data_2ae26eb56fa5aab65b0c40582cc3d2c4
#
_entry.id   2ae26eb56fa5aab65b0c40582cc3d2c4
#
_cell.length_a   1.000
_cell.length_b   1.000
_cell.length_c   1.000
_cell.angle_alpha   90.00
_cell.angle_beta   90.00
_cell.angle_gamma   90.00
#
_symmetry.space_group_name_H-M   'P 1'
#
loop_
_entity.id
_entity.type
_entity.pdbx_description
1 polymer ?
#
loop_
_entity_poly.entity_id
_entity_poly.type
_entity_poly.pdbx_seq_one_letter_code
_entity_poly.pdbx_strand_id
1 'polypeptide(L)'
;RGLAEMSRFGVHAGANPLTFLGLSGVGDLYATCSSELSRNYRIGNMLGRGMTIDAAVKKLGQTAEGVNTIQQVHEKATKEGIYMPITHVLYAVIYEDKAALGVALHLMEAGFRSDVEFVMEHDHSNASLTAQMQTANSQSKEDKSKQGNK
;
A
#
# COMPACT_ATOMS: atom_id res chain seq x y z
N ARG A 1 -4.22 -0.74 -6.43
CA ARG A 1 -2.86 -0.74 -7.03
C ARG A 1 -1.90 0.15 -6.25
N GLY A 2 -2.22 1.41 -5.96
CA GLY A 2 -1.33 2.30 -5.18
C GLY A 2 -0.94 1.72 -3.82
N LEU A 3 -1.90 1.13 -3.11
CA LEU A 3 -1.65 0.45 -1.84
C LEU A 3 -0.68 -0.74 -2.00
N ALA A 4 -0.82 -1.51 -3.08
CA ALA A 4 0.08 -2.63 -3.37
C ALA A 4 1.53 -2.16 -3.59
N GLU A 5 1.73 -1.04 -4.30
CA GLU A 5 3.06 -0.45 -4.47
C GLU A 5 3.64 0.06 -3.14
N MET A 6 2.84 0.78 -2.34
CA MET A 6 3.26 1.25 -1.02
C MET A 6 3.68 0.08 -0.12
N SER A 7 2.87 -0.98 -0.09
CA SER A 7 3.17 -2.18 0.69
C SER A 7 4.44 -2.88 0.20
N ARG A 8 4.58 -3.06 -1.11
CA ARG A 8 5.77 -3.69 -1.73
C ARG A 8 7.05 -2.93 -1.39
N PHE A 9 7.02 -1.61 -1.57
CA PHE A 9 8.15 -0.75 -1.23
C PHE A 9 8.49 -0.80 0.26
N GLY A 10 7.49 -0.72 1.12
CA GLY A 10 7.67 -0.77 2.57
C GLY A 10 8.18 -2.12 3.06
N VAL A 11 7.65 -3.23 2.54
CA VAL A 11 8.12 -4.58 2.88
C VAL A 11 9.56 -4.81 2.42
N HIS A 12 9.92 -4.30 1.23
CA HIS A 12 11.31 -4.34 0.77
C HIS A 12 12.25 -3.57 1.71
N ALA A 13 11.77 -2.51 2.34
CA ALA A 13 12.49 -1.76 3.39
C ALA A 13 12.38 -2.39 4.80
N GLY A 14 11.78 -3.58 4.95
CA GLY A 14 11.66 -4.30 6.21
C GLY A 14 10.39 -4.01 7.02
N ALA A 15 9.39 -3.31 6.46
CA ALA A 15 8.13 -3.05 7.14
C ALA A 15 7.22 -4.28 7.17
N ASN A 16 6.37 -4.37 8.19
CA ASN A 16 5.32 -5.38 8.25
C ASN A 16 4.20 -5.04 7.25
N PRO A 17 3.82 -5.94 6.33
CA PRO A 17 2.76 -5.68 5.33
C PRO A 17 1.41 -5.34 5.98
N LEU A 18 1.08 -5.86 7.16
CA LEU A 18 -0.15 -5.57 7.88
C LEU A 18 -0.28 -4.08 8.27
N THR A 19 0.84 -3.38 8.42
CA THR A 19 0.86 -1.94 8.71
C THR A 19 0.10 -1.15 7.63
N PHE A 20 0.17 -1.59 6.38
CA PHE A 20 -0.47 -0.92 5.24
C PHE A 20 -1.96 -1.19 5.12
N LEU A 21 -2.50 -2.20 5.83
CA LEU A 21 -3.94 -2.49 5.85
C LEU A 21 -4.73 -1.61 6.84
N GLY A 22 -4.03 -0.92 7.72
CA GLY A 22 -4.62 -0.03 8.73
C GLY A 22 -4.76 1.42 8.27
N LEU A 23 -4.99 2.32 9.25
CA LEU A 23 -5.14 3.75 9.02
C LEU A 23 -3.90 4.40 8.41
N SER A 24 -2.71 3.92 8.74
CA SER A 24 -1.43 4.42 8.21
C SER A 24 -1.17 4.05 6.74
N GLY A 25 -1.93 3.13 6.16
CA GLY A 25 -1.85 2.76 4.76
C GLY A 25 -3.14 3.08 4.02
N VAL A 26 -4.16 2.23 4.14
CA VAL A 26 -5.46 2.40 3.43
C VAL A 26 -6.12 3.72 3.81
N GLY A 27 -6.14 4.06 5.10
CA GLY A 27 -6.81 5.28 5.59
C GLY A 27 -6.17 6.54 5.03
N ASP A 28 -4.86 6.67 5.12
CA ASP A 28 -4.12 7.84 4.61
C ASP A 28 -4.20 7.93 3.08
N LEU A 29 -4.01 6.82 2.37
CA LEU A 29 -4.13 6.78 0.92
C LEU A 29 -5.52 7.22 0.47
N TYR A 30 -6.59 6.70 1.11
CA TYR A 30 -7.96 7.07 0.79
C TYR A 30 -8.22 8.56 1.03
N ALA A 31 -7.86 9.07 2.20
CA ALA A 31 -8.04 10.47 2.57
C ALA A 31 -7.28 11.41 1.60
N THR A 32 -6.06 11.03 1.23
CA THR A 32 -5.23 11.81 0.28
C THR A 32 -5.82 11.81 -1.12
N CYS A 33 -6.28 10.65 -1.61
CA CYS A 33 -6.76 10.52 -3.00
C CYS A 33 -8.19 11.00 -3.21
N SER A 34 -9.03 11.10 -2.17
CA SER A 34 -10.44 11.49 -2.27
C SER A 34 -10.73 12.94 -1.88
N SER A 35 -9.78 13.62 -1.26
CA SER A 35 -10.00 14.98 -0.74
C SER A 35 -9.43 16.07 -1.64
N GLU A 36 -10.26 17.02 -2.04
CA GLU A 36 -9.83 18.24 -2.74
C GLU A 36 -8.95 19.15 -1.87
N LEU A 37 -8.91 18.95 -0.56
CA LEU A 37 -8.00 19.64 0.36
C LEU A 37 -6.58 19.07 0.26
N SER A 38 -6.42 17.85 -0.23
CA SER A 38 -5.11 17.24 -0.45
C SER A 38 -4.33 17.98 -1.54
N ARG A 39 -3.12 18.40 -1.22
CA ARG A 39 -2.19 19.02 -2.18
C ARG A 39 -1.85 18.06 -3.33
N ASN A 40 -1.60 16.80 -3.01
CA ASN A 40 -1.29 15.78 -4.01
C ASN A 40 -2.45 15.54 -4.97
N TYR A 41 -3.69 15.47 -4.45
CA TYR A 41 -4.89 15.39 -5.27
C TYR A 41 -5.01 16.60 -6.22
N ARG A 42 -4.82 17.81 -5.71
CA ARG A 42 -4.93 19.05 -6.51
C ARG A 42 -3.88 19.10 -7.62
N ILE A 43 -2.62 18.75 -7.32
CA ILE A 43 -1.56 18.67 -8.34
C ILE A 43 -1.92 17.60 -9.38
N GLY A 44 -2.28 16.39 -8.96
CA GLY A 44 -2.67 15.33 -9.88
C GLY A 44 -3.83 15.72 -10.80
N ASN A 45 -4.83 16.41 -10.27
CA ASN A 45 -5.96 16.94 -11.05
C ASN A 45 -5.50 17.97 -12.10
N MET A 46 -4.59 18.87 -11.76
CA MET A 46 -4.02 19.86 -12.69
C MET A 46 -3.19 19.20 -13.79
N LEU A 47 -2.35 18.23 -13.44
CA LEU A 47 -1.56 17.44 -14.42
C LEU A 47 -2.48 16.63 -15.35
N GLY A 48 -3.52 15.99 -14.80
CA GLY A 48 -4.51 15.25 -15.59
C GLY A 48 -5.29 16.11 -16.57
N ARG A 49 -5.39 17.41 -16.32
CA ARG A 49 -5.96 18.42 -17.23
C ARG A 49 -4.95 19.02 -18.20
N GLY A 50 -3.73 18.49 -18.26
CA GLY A 50 -2.69 18.92 -19.18
C GLY A 50 -1.84 20.12 -18.71
N MET A 51 -1.93 20.50 -17.43
CA MET A 51 -1.05 21.54 -16.87
C MET A 51 0.35 20.95 -16.64
N THR A 52 1.40 21.74 -16.88
CA THR A 52 2.77 21.32 -16.53
C THR A 52 2.97 21.32 -15.01
N ILE A 53 3.92 20.54 -14.52
CA ILE A 53 4.22 20.47 -13.09
C ILE A 53 4.60 21.83 -12.51
N ASP A 54 5.42 22.63 -13.22
CA ASP A 54 5.83 23.96 -12.76
C ASP A 54 4.65 24.93 -12.64
N ALA A 55 3.74 24.90 -13.62
CA ALA A 55 2.53 25.71 -13.58
C ALA A 55 1.59 25.27 -12.43
N ALA A 56 1.46 23.96 -12.19
CA ALA A 56 0.65 23.41 -11.12
C ALA A 56 1.20 23.78 -9.73
N VAL A 57 2.51 23.64 -9.52
CA VAL A 57 3.19 24.03 -8.28
C VAL A 57 3.07 25.52 -8.03
N LYS A 58 3.32 26.35 -9.06
CA LYS A 58 3.16 27.82 -8.97
C LYS A 58 1.73 28.22 -8.60
N LYS A 59 0.74 27.58 -9.22
CA LYS A 59 -0.69 27.83 -8.94
C LYS A 59 -1.09 27.41 -7.52
N LEU A 60 -0.48 26.35 -7.00
CA LEU A 60 -0.74 25.88 -5.64
C LEU A 60 -0.14 26.81 -4.58
N GLY A 61 0.91 27.58 -4.92
CA GLY A 61 1.58 28.55 -4.04
C GLY A 61 2.37 27.90 -2.88
N GLN A 62 2.67 26.62 -2.96
CA GLN A 62 3.35 25.85 -1.90
C GLN A 62 4.31 24.83 -2.51
N THR A 63 5.37 24.49 -1.78
CA THR A 63 6.31 23.41 -2.15
C THR A 63 5.58 22.07 -2.26
N ALA A 64 5.81 21.38 -3.36
CA ALA A 64 5.25 20.07 -3.63
C ALA A 64 6.23 18.98 -3.13
N GLU A 65 6.23 18.72 -1.83
CA GLU A 65 7.09 17.68 -1.24
C GLU A 65 6.88 16.32 -1.92
N GLY A 66 5.62 16.01 -2.31
CA GLY A 66 5.29 14.80 -3.04
C GLY A 66 6.01 14.65 -4.38
N VAL A 67 6.34 15.75 -5.05
CA VAL A 67 7.11 15.72 -6.30
C VAL A 67 8.52 15.18 -6.05
N ASN A 68 9.23 15.73 -5.07
CA ASN A 68 10.56 15.24 -4.70
C ASN A 68 10.53 13.78 -4.20
N THR A 69 9.48 13.41 -3.47
CA THR A 69 9.29 12.04 -2.99
C THR A 69 9.17 11.05 -4.15
N ILE A 70 8.46 11.41 -5.23
CA ILE A 70 8.33 10.54 -6.42
C ILE A 70 9.69 10.26 -7.04
N GLN A 71 10.57 11.27 -7.16
CA GLN A 71 11.91 11.08 -7.68
C GLN A 71 12.71 10.09 -6.82
N GLN A 72 12.76 10.32 -5.51
CA GLN A 72 13.51 9.47 -4.58
C GLN A 72 13.02 8.02 -4.58
N VAL A 73 11.69 7.81 -4.57
CA VAL A 73 11.10 6.48 -4.60
C VAL A 73 11.36 5.79 -5.94
N HIS A 74 11.25 6.53 -7.06
CA HIS A 74 11.55 6.01 -8.39
C HIS A 74 13.01 5.54 -8.52
N GLU A 75 13.97 6.39 -8.11
CA GLU A 75 15.39 6.07 -8.14
C GLU A 75 15.71 4.84 -7.28
N LYS A 76 15.18 4.78 -6.05
CA LYS A 76 15.36 3.63 -5.16
C LYS A 76 14.73 2.38 -5.74
N ALA A 77 13.50 2.45 -6.22
CA ALA A 77 12.79 1.32 -6.81
C ALA A 77 13.52 0.76 -8.03
N THR A 78 14.04 1.63 -8.90
CA THR A 78 14.82 1.25 -10.08
C THR A 78 16.12 0.56 -9.68
N LYS A 79 16.86 1.15 -8.73
CA LYS A 79 18.12 0.59 -8.24
C LYS A 79 17.97 -0.79 -7.60
N GLU A 80 16.89 -1.00 -6.86
CA GLU A 80 16.64 -2.21 -6.08
C GLU A 80 15.74 -3.23 -6.81
N GLY A 81 15.30 -2.92 -8.04
CA GLY A 81 14.47 -3.82 -8.86
C GLY A 81 13.04 -4.00 -8.32
N ILE A 82 12.52 -3.00 -7.59
CA ILE A 82 11.17 -3.05 -7.01
C ILE A 82 10.15 -2.66 -8.10
N TYR A 83 9.15 -3.52 -8.32
CA TYR A 83 8.11 -3.28 -9.32
C TYR A 83 7.11 -2.20 -8.87
N MET A 84 7.23 -0.99 -9.42
CA MET A 84 6.47 0.22 -9.02
C MET A 84 5.88 0.95 -10.23
N PRO A 85 4.94 0.35 -10.99
CA PRO A 85 4.44 0.90 -12.24
C PRO A 85 3.76 2.27 -12.10
N ILE A 86 2.98 2.53 -11.03
CA ILE A 86 2.34 3.83 -10.80
C ILE A 86 3.42 4.89 -10.53
N THR A 87 4.40 4.56 -9.70
CA THR A 87 5.54 5.47 -9.41
C THR A 87 6.33 5.80 -10.67
N HIS A 88 6.59 4.82 -11.54
CA HIS A 88 7.26 5.04 -12.83
C HIS A 88 6.45 5.96 -13.75
N VAL A 89 5.13 5.75 -13.83
CA VAL A 89 4.23 6.60 -14.62
C VAL A 89 4.20 8.02 -14.08
N LEU A 90 4.12 8.20 -12.77
CA LEU A 90 4.16 9.54 -12.15
C LEU A 90 5.49 10.23 -12.40
N TYR A 91 6.61 9.51 -12.32
CA TYR A 91 7.93 10.04 -12.65
C TYR A 91 8.00 10.53 -14.10
N ALA A 92 7.50 9.72 -15.04
CA ALA A 92 7.49 10.05 -16.46
C ALA A 92 6.65 11.32 -16.77
N VAL A 93 5.51 11.50 -16.08
CA VAL A 93 4.68 12.71 -16.22
C VAL A 93 5.37 13.93 -15.66
N ILE A 94 6.06 13.82 -14.54
CA ILE A 94 6.61 14.96 -13.80
C ILE A 94 7.99 15.38 -14.33
N TYR A 95 8.83 14.40 -14.71
CA TYR A 95 10.24 14.65 -15.03
C TYR A 95 10.61 14.38 -16.50
N GLU A 96 9.75 13.69 -17.27
CA GLU A 96 10.00 13.36 -18.68
C GLU A 96 8.97 14.01 -19.62
N ASP A 97 8.15 14.92 -19.13
CA ASP A 97 7.11 15.64 -19.89
C ASP A 97 6.13 14.72 -20.65
N LYS A 98 5.90 13.50 -20.14
CA LYS A 98 4.92 12.59 -20.74
C LYS A 98 3.49 13.04 -20.45
N ALA A 99 2.61 12.92 -21.44
CA ALA A 99 1.20 13.27 -21.26
C ALA A 99 0.52 12.34 -20.24
N ALA A 100 -0.04 12.91 -19.17
CA ALA A 100 -0.64 12.16 -18.07
C ALA A 100 -1.70 11.14 -18.53
N LEU A 101 -2.56 11.54 -19.50
CA LEU A 101 -3.59 10.66 -20.05
C LEU A 101 -2.99 9.47 -20.80
N GLY A 102 -1.95 9.68 -21.62
CA GLY A 102 -1.31 8.61 -22.40
C GLY A 102 -0.68 7.55 -21.53
N VAL A 103 0.07 7.96 -20.50
CA VAL A 103 0.72 7.01 -19.58
C VAL A 103 -0.27 6.33 -18.65
N ALA A 104 -1.36 7.01 -18.25
CA ALA A 104 -2.44 6.39 -17.47
C ALA A 104 -3.18 5.30 -18.26
N LEU A 105 -3.49 5.52 -19.55
CA LEU A 105 -4.07 4.52 -20.44
C LEU A 105 -3.16 3.31 -20.56
N HIS A 106 -1.88 3.52 -20.82
CA HIS A 106 -0.90 2.43 -20.89
C HIS A 106 -0.83 1.62 -19.58
N LEU A 107 -0.90 2.28 -18.43
CA LEU A 107 -0.94 1.61 -17.13
C LEU A 107 -2.22 0.76 -16.95
N MET A 108 -3.34 1.19 -17.54
CA MET A 108 -4.61 0.44 -17.50
C MET A 108 -4.58 -0.78 -18.44
N GLU A 109 -3.91 -0.67 -19.59
CA GLU A 109 -3.75 -1.75 -20.58
C GLU A 109 -2.77 -2.83 -20.12
N ALA A 110 -1.78 -2.47 -19.30
CA ALA A 110 -0.70 -3.33 -18.82
C ALA A 110 -1.16 -4.41 -17.83
N GLY A 111 -2.26 -5.11 -18.06
CA GLY A 111 -2.75 -6.28 -17.34
C GLY A 111 -2.77 -6.20 -15.82
N PHE A 112 -3.65 -6.96 -15.18
CA PHE A 112 -3.70 -7.03 -13.70
C PHE A 112 -2.65 -8.02 -13.19
N ARG A 113 -1.63 -7.53 -12.49
CA ARG A 113 -0.93 -8.37 -11.52
C ARG A 113 -1.75 -8.40 -10.23
N SER A 114 -1.63 -9.47 -9.45
CA SER A 114 -2.28 -9.57 -8.14
C SER A 114 -1.95 -8.34 -7.28
N ASP A 115 -2.98 -7.70 -6.72
CA ASP A 115 -2.79 -6.58 -5.79
C ASP A 115 -2.26 -7.04 -4.43
N VAL A 116 -2.25 -8.36 -4.17
CA VAL A 116 -1.72 -8.98 -2.94
C VAL A 116 -0.66 -9.98 -3.36
N GLU A 117 0.60 -9.59 -3.30
CA GLU A 117 1.76 -10.44 -3.63
C GLU A 117 2.32 -11.15 -2.38
N PHE A 118 1.73 -10.93 -1.20
CA PHE A 118 2.22 -11.50 0.05
C PHE A 118 1.44 -12.77 0.37
N VAL A 119 2.11 -13.90 0.24
CA VAL A 119 1.69 -15.12 0.93
C VAL A 119 2.11 -14.92 2.39
N MET A 120 1.16 -14.65 3.27
CA MET A 120 1.42 -14.72 4.70
C MET A 120 1.70 -16.19 5.00
N GLU A 121 2.92 -16.52 5.42
CA GLU A 121 3.16 -17.81 6.07
C GLU A 121 2.24 -17.85 7.29
N HIS A 122 1.25 -18.72 7.24
CA HIS A 122 0.43 -19.02 8.40
C HIS A 122 1.37 -19.68 9.41
N ASP A 123 1.76 -18.92 10.42
CA ASP A 123 2.44 -19.48 11.57
C ASP A 123 1.45 -20.41 12.27
N HIS A 124 1.63 -21.71 12.04
CA HIS A 124 0.84 -22.77 12.66
C HIS A 124 1.03 -22.87 14.18
N SER A 125 1.80 -21.95 14.80
CA SER A 125 1.99 -21.90 16.25
C SER A 125 0.67 -21.71 17.02
N ASN A 126 -0.32 -21.06 16.41
CA ASN A 126 -1.66 -20.93 17.01
C ASN A 126 -2.48 -22.23 16.97
N ALA A 127 -2.18 -23.18 16.08
CA ALA A 127 -2.86 -24.47 16.06
C ALA A 127 -2.48 -25.30 17.30
N SER A 128 -1.27 -25.16 17.82
CA SER A 128 -0.82 -25.84 19.04
C SER A 128 -1.50 -25.28 20.30
N LEU A 129 -1.74 -23.97 20.36
CA LEU A 129 -2.45 -23.32 21.48
C LEU A 129 -3.93 -23.72 21.52
N THR A 130 -4.58 -23.78 20.36
CA THR A 130 -5.98 -24.22 20.26
C THR A 130 -6.15 -25.69 20.63
N ALA A 131 -5.21 -26.55 20.21
CA ALA A 131 -5.17 -27.96 20.58
C ALA A 131 -4.92 -28.15 22.09
N GLN A 132 -4.04 -27.36 22.71
CA GLN A 132 -3.79 -27.39 24.16
C GLN A 132 -5.00 -26.89 24.97
N MET A 133 -5.72 -25.89 24.50
CA MET A 133 -6.95 -25.39 25.14
C MET A 133 -8.09 -26.44 25.04
N GLN A 134 -8.20 -27.16 23.93
CA GLN A 134 -9.21 -28.24 23.77
C GLN A 134 -8.91 -29.44 24.67
N THR A 135 -7.65 -29.85 24.81
CA THR A 135 -7.25 -30.94 25.72
C THR A 135 -7.46 -30.58 27.19
N ALA A 136 -7.13 -29.37 27.61
CA ALA A 136 -7.36 -28.90 28.97
C ALA A 136 -8.85 -28.84 29.33
N ASN A 137 -9.70 -28.44 28.36
CA ASN A 137 -11.15 -28.35 28.56
C ASN A 137 -11.81 -29.74 28.60
N SER A 138 -11.26 -30.72 27.89
CA SER A 138 -11.71 -32.12 27.93
C SER A 138 -11.36 -32.81 29.25
N GLN A 139 -10.16 -32.59 29.77
CA GLN A 139 -9.72 -33.11 31.08
C GLN A 139 -10.54 -32.54 32.24
N SER A 140 -10.84 -31.21 32.19
CA SER A 140 -11.67 -30.55 33.20
C SER A 140 -13.13 -31.10 33.25
N LYS A 141 -13.66 -31.59 32.13
CA LYS A 141 -14.99 -32.21 32.07
C LYS A 141 -14.99 -33.65 32.61
N GLU A 142 -13.94 -34.42 32.39
CA GLU A 142 -13.81 -35.80 32.94
C GLU A 142 -13.63 -35.79 34.44
N ASP A 143 -12.88 -34.87 35.01
CA ASP A 143 -12.69 -34.75 36.46
C ASP A 143 -13.98 -34.35 37.20
N LYS A 144 -14.81 -33.49 36.59
CA LYS A 144 -16.12 -33.11 37.14
C LYS A 144 -17.13 -34.28 37.09
N SER A 145 -17.04 -35.17 36.11
CA SER A 145 -17.93 -36.32 36.02
C SER A 145 -17.59 -37.41 37.02
N LYS A 146 -16.33 -37.49 37.49
CA LYS A 146 -15.88 -38.46 38.50
C LYS A 146 -16.17 -38.01 39.95
N GLN A 147 -16.35 -36.70 40.19
CA GLN A 147 -16.69 -36.16 41.51
C GLN A 147 -18.20 -36.12 41.80
N GLY A 148 -19.05 -36.23 40.78
CA GLY A 148 -20.51 -36.18 40.94
C GLY A 148 -21.18 -37.55 41.25
N ASN A 149 -20.42 -38.60 41.41
CA ASN A 149 -20.94 -39.99 41.62
C ASN A 149 -20.43 -40.60 42.93
N LYS A 150 -20.31 -39.79 43.99
CA LYS A 150 -20.08 -40.26 45.37
C LYS A 150 -21.15 -39.73 46.31
#